data_8e5c6dc9f405ddb8e2e7b6342879d83a
#
_entry.id   8e5c6dc9f405ddb8e2e7b6342879d83a
#
_cell.length_a   1.000
_cell.length_b   1.000
_cell.length_c   1.000
_cell.angle_alpha   90.00
_cell.angle_beta   90.00
_cell.angle_gamma   90.00
#
_symmetry.space_group_name_H-M   'P 1'
#
loop_
_entity.id
_entity.type
_entity.pdbx_description
1 polymer ?
#
loop_
_entity_poly.entity_id
_entity_poly.type
_entity_poly.pdbx_seq_one_letter_code
_entity_poly.pdbx_strand_id
1 'polypeptide(L)'
;MSTRYIHSSKSSWEIADLLQSIFLMELLYPSKSIWISSPWISDISVIDNRSNQFVSIEPSWANRQVTLTEVVAKLVEMDTRIIIGLNDTEHNKSFINTLNSRVGESSNLRIIRRALLHAKGLIGDHYYLGGSMNFTFNGISLNEETVFFVEDPAEVAHNRISFINKWGQIE
;
A
#
# COMPACT_ATOMS: atom_id res chain seq x y z
N MET A 1 18.71 -14.90 2.68
CA MET A 1 18.04 -14.32 1.50
C MET A 1 16.66 -14.94 1.38
N SER A 2 15.61 -14.15 1.59
CA SER A 2 14.24 -14.64 1.42
C SER A 2 13.49 -13.64 0.54
N THR A 3 13.70 -13.77 -0.77
CA THR A 3 12.89 -13.10 -1.77
C THR A 3 11.87 -14.10 -2.29
N ARG A 4 10.59 -13.81 -2.16
CA ARG A 4 9.50 -14.60 -2.70
C ARG A 4 9.00 -13.97 -4.00
N TYR A 5 8.94 -14.77 -5.06
CA TYR A 5 8.30 -14.39 -6.32
C TYR A 5 6.90 -15.00 -6.38
N ILE A 6 5.90 -14.16 -6.64
CA ILE A 6 4.51 -14.58 -6.82
C ILE A 6 4.11 -14.24 -8.24
N HIS A 7 3.75 -15.24 -9.00
CA HIS A 7 3.21 -15.12 -10.36
C HIS A 7 1.71 -15.38 -10.27
N SER A 8 0.89 -14.37 -10.44
CA SER A 8 -0.55 -14.58 -10.50
C SER A 8 -0.94 -15.12 -11.88
N SER A 9 -1.09 -16.43 -12.00
CA SER A 9 -1.76 -17.03 -13.14
C SER A 9 -3.24 -17.22 -12.80
N LYS A 10 -4.12 -16.36 -13.26
CA LYS A 10 -5.60 -16.46 -13.20
C LYS A 10 -6.29 -16.68 -11.83
N SER A 11 -5.58 -16.76 -10.70
CA SER A 11 -6.17 -16.73 -9.36
C SER A 11 -5.44 -15.73 -8.49
N SER A 12 -6.00 -14.56 -8.40
CA SER A 12 -5.43 -13.37 -7.74
C SER A 12 -5.44 -13.40 -6.22
N TRP A 13 -5.86 -14.52 -5.62
CA TRP A 13 -5.95 -14.68 -4.16
C TRP A 13 -4.60 -14.48 -3.46
N GLU A 14 -3.51 -14.96 -4.05
CA GLU A 14 -2.18 -14.90 -3.45
C GLU A 14 -1.68 -13.46 -3.25
N ILE A 15 -1.95 -12.57 -4.22
CA ILE A 15 -1.58 -11.15 -4.11
C ILE A 15 -2.47 -10.44 -3.10
N ALA A 16 -3.78 -10.71 -3.11
CA ALA A 16 -4.71 -10.13 -2.15
C ALA A 16 -4.37 -10.56 -0.71
N ASP A 17 -4.08 -11.83 -0.50
CA ASP A 17 -3.70 -12.38 0.81
C ASP A 17 -2.36 -11.82 1.29
N LEU A 18 -1.40 -11.63 0.39
CA LEU A 18 -0.13 -10.98 0.71
C LEU A 18 -0.35 -9.52 1.12
N LEU A 19 -1.14 -8.76 0.37
CA LEU A 19 -1.45 -7.37 0.72
C LEU A 19 -2.18 -7.28 2.06
N GLN A 20 -3.17 -8.15 2.29
CA GLN A 20 -3.84 -8.22 3.58
C GLN A 20 -2.85 -8.48 4.71
N SER A 21 -1.93 -9.44 4.54
CA SER A 21 -0.92 -9.78 5.53
C SER A 21 0.01 -8.60 5.82
N ILE A 22 0.46 -7.88 4.78
CA ILE A 22 1.30 -6.69 4.92
C ILE A 22 0.56 -5.60 5.70
N PHE A 23 -0.67 -5.26 5.31
CA PHE A 23 -1.42 -4.19 5.98
C PHE A 23 -1.82 -4.55 7.42
N LEU A 24 -2.13 -5.82 7.70
CA LEU A 24 -2.36 -6.26 9.08
C LEU A 24 -1.08 -6.18 9.92
N MET A 25 0.06 -6.56 9.36
CA MET A 25 1.36 -6.40 10.03
C MET A 25 1.62 -4.91 10.35
N GLU A 26 1.39 -4.01 9.41
CA GLU A 26 1.56 -2.57 9.61
C GLU A 26 0.61 -2.00 10.69
N LEU A 27 -0.62 -2.49 10.77
CA LEU A 27 -1.56 -2.09 11.81
C LEU A 27 -1.19 -2.61 13.21
N LEU A 28 -0.48 -3.71 13.30
CA LEU A 28 -0.01 -4.30 14.56
C LEU A 28 1.38 -3.79 14.97
N TYR A 29 2.25 -3.54 13.99
CA TYR A 29 3.64 -3.09 14.16
C TYR A 29 3.95 -2.01 13.11
N PRO A 30 3.48 -0.78 13.32
CA PRO A 30 3.60 0.27 12.31
C PRO A 30 5.05 0.60 11.95
N SER A 31 5.34 0.66 10.68
CA SER A 31 6.56 1.27 10.16
C SER A 31 6.58 2.76 10.49
N LYS A 32 7.76 3.33 10.70
CA LYS A 32 7.92 4.78 10.85
C LYS A 32 7.53 5.52 9.58
N SER A 33 7.83 4.91 8.44
CA SER A 33 7.49 5.50 7.14
C SER A 33 7.16 4.41 6.13
N ILE A 34 6.13 4.67 5.32
CA ILE A 34 5.69 3.81 4.22
C ILE A 34 5.69 4.62 2.93
N TRP A 35 6.21 4.05 1.85
CA TRP A 35 6.07 4.59 0.50
C TRP A 35 5.23 3.65 -0.35
N ILE A 36 4.23 4.20 -1.01
CA ILE A 36 3.40 3.52 -2.01
C ILE A 36 3.67 4.20 -3.35
N SER A 37 4.12 3.45 -4.34
CA SER A 37 4.30 3.92 -5.70
C SER A 37 3.40 3.13 -6.64
N SER A 38 2.49 3.79 -7.34
CA SER A 38 1.61 3.16 -8.31
C SER A 38 1.12 4.18 -9.34
N PRO A 39 1.39 3.99 -10.64
CA PRO A 39 0.86 4.85 -11.70
C PRO A 39 -0.64 5.05 -11.62
N TRP A 40 -1.38 3.97 -11.40
CA TRP A 40 -2.82 3.95 -11.19
C TRP A 40 -3.13 3.33 -9.83
N ILE A 41 -3.97 4.01 -9.06
CA ILE A 41 -4.38 3.58 -7.74
C ILE A 41 -5.89 3.75 -7.59
N SER A 42 -6.55 2.79 -6.96
CA SER A 42 -7.97 2.81 -6.66
C SER A 42 -8.20 2.47 -5.18
N ASP A 43 -9.35 2.84 -4.65
CA ASP A 43 -9.73 2.48 -3.28
C ASP A 43 -10.22 1.02 -3.23
N ILE A 44 -9.28 0.09 -3.34
CA ILE A 44 -9.49 -1.35 -3.36
C ILE A 44 -9.66 -1.90 -1.95
N SER A 45 -10.40 -3.01 -1.82
CA SER A 45 -10.47 -3.77 -0.57
C SER A 45 -9.14 -4.47 -0.32
N VAL A 46 -8.52 -4.24 0.84
CA VAL A 46 -7.22 -4.81 1.22
C VAL A 46 -7.28 -5.67 2.47
N ILE A 47 -8.35 -5.59 3.28
CA ILE A 47 -8.58 -6.47 4.43
C ILE A 47 -10.01 -7.01 4.38
N ASP A 48 -10.17 -8.32 4.45
CA ASP A 48 -11.48 -8.97 4.59
C ASP A 48 -11.78 -9.19 6.09
N ASN A 49 -12.65 -8.33 6.64
CA ASN A 49 -13.09 -8.44 8.03
C ASN A 49 -14.57 -8.86 8.16
N ARG A 50 -15.15 -9.52 7.17
CA ARG A 50 -16.54 -10.01 7.23
C ARG A 50 -16.75 -11.02 8.36
N SER A 51 -15.69 -11.71 8.81
CA SER A 51 -15.70 -12.62 9.95
C SER A 51 -15.37 -11.97 11.30
N ASN A 52 -15.20 -10.64 11.35
CA ASN A 52 -14.92 -9.87 12.58
C ASN A 52 -13.59 -10.19 13.29
N GLN A 53 -12.62 -10.76 12.59
CA GLN A 53 -11.33 -11.14 13.19
C GLN A 53 -10.48 -9.93 13.60
N PHE A 54 -10.72 -8.76 13.02
CA PHE A 54 -9.90 -7.56 13.18
C PHE A 54 -10.65 -6.38 13.83
N VAL A 55 -11.79 -6.64 14.49
CA VAL A 55 -12.61 -5.60 15.15
C VAL A 55 -11.86 -4.91 16.30
N SER A 56 -10.89 -5.60 16.90
CA SER A 56 -10.06 -5.03 17.97
C SER A 56 -9.09 -3.96 17.48
N ILE A 57 -8.75 -3.96 16.18
CA ILE A 57 -7.92 -2.93 15.57
C ILE A 57 -8.73 -1.65 15.36
N GLU A 58 -9.92 -1.80 14.78
CA GLU A 58 -10.84 -0.71 14.50
C GLU A 58 -12.29 -1.23 14.51
N PRO A 59 -13.10 -0.88 15.53
CA PRO A 59 -14.47 -1.40 15.67
C PRO A 59 -15.39 -1.07 14.50
N SER A 60 -15.16 0.04 13.80
CA SER A 60 -15.96 0.45 12.63
C SER A 60 -15.78 -0.46 11.42
N TRP A 61 -14.80 -1.37 11.44
CA TRP A 61 -14.52 -2.34 10.38
C TRP A 61 -15.30 -3.66 10.51
N ALA A 62 -16.19 -3.76 11.49
CA ALA A 62 -16.98 -4.98 11.73
C ALA A 62 -17.84 -5.38 10.52
N ASN A 63 -17.88 -6.68 10.22
CA ASN A 63 -18.74 -7.35 9.22
C ASN A 63 -18.54 -6.86 7.77
N ARG A 64 -17.38 -6.31 7.40
CA ARG A 64 -17.16 -5.80 6.05
C ARG A 64 -15.72 -5.93 5.57
N GLN A 65 -15.53 -5.65 4.31
CA GLN A 65 -14.19 -5.42 3.76
C GLN A 65 -13.74 -3.99 4.09
N VAL A 66 -12.43 -3.82 4.26
CA VAL A 66 -11.77 -2.54 4.57
C VAL A 66 -10.95 -2.12 3.37
N THR A 67 -11.06 -0.87 2.99
CA THR A 67 -10.41 -0.34 1.80
C THR A 67 -9.01 0.21 2.09
N LEU A 68 -8.23 0.41 1.03
CA LEU A 68 -6.87 0.95 1.10
C LEU A 68 -6.85 2.35 1.76
N THR A 69 -7.80 3.22 1.40
CA THR A 69 -7.86 4.56 2.01
C THR A 69 -8.17 4.52 3.50
N GLU A 70 -8.94 3.53 3.97
CA GLU A 70 -9.24 3.35 5.40
C GLU A 70 -8.02 2.89 6.17
N VAL A 71 -7.28 1.93 5.61
CA VAL A 71 -6.04 1.44 6.23
C VAL A 71 -4.98 2.54 6.26
N VAL A 72 -4.79 3.26 5.16
CA VAL A 72 -3.85 4.39 5.09
C VAL A 72 -4.23 5.48 6.10
N ALA A 73 -5.51 5.84 6.20
CA ALA A 73 -5.98 6.82 7.18
C ALA A 73 -5.71 6.36 8.62
N LYS A 74 -5.95 5.08 8.92
CA LYS A 74 -5.66 4.52 10.26
C LYS A 74 -4.18 4.54 10.58
N LEU A 75 -3.31 4.19 9.64
CA LEU A 75 -1.86 4.25 9.83
C LEU A 75 -1.36 5.69 10.03
N VAL A 76 -1.93 6.67 9.32
CA VAL A 76 -1.63 8.10 9.55
C VAL A 76 -2.07 8.55 10.94
N GLU A 77 -3.24 8.10 11.42
CA GLU A 77 -3.72 8.34 12.79
C GLU A 77 -2.78 7.73 13.84
N MET A 78 -2.16 6.59 13.53
CA MET A 78 -1.16 5.90 14.36
C MET A 78 0.26 6.49 14.22
N ASP A 79 0.39 7.68 13.65
CA ASP A 79 1.65 8.43 13.48
C ASP A 79 2.63 7.83 12.45
N THR A 80 2.16 6.95 11.57
CA THR A 80 2.96 6.48 10.42
C THR A 80 3.02 7.57 9.34
N ARG A 81 4.24 7.86 8.87
CA ARG A 81 4.46 8.80 7.75
C ARG A 81 4.26 8.08 6.42
N ILE A 82 3.32 8.53 5.60
CA ILE A 82 2.97 7.87 4.35
C ILE A 82 3.20 8.79 3.16
N ILE A 83 3.94 8.29 2.17
CA ILE A 83 4.20 8.98 0.92
C ILE A 83 3.63 8.14 -0.22
N ILE A 84 2.71 8.73 -1.00
CA ILE A 84 2.08 8.06 -2.14
C ILE A 84 2.50 8.77 -3.42
N GLY A 85 3.22 8.05 -4.30
CA GLY A 85 3.56 8.49 -5.64
C GLY A 85 2.62 7.90 -6.68
N LEU A 86 2.00 8.74 -7.51
CA LEU A 86 1.04 8.32 -8.54
C LEU A 86 1.08 9.25 -9.77
N ASN A 87 0.43 8.83 -10.86
CA ASN A 87 0.26 9.69 -12.02
C ASN A 87 -0.85 10.73 -11.80
N ASP A 88 -0.67 11.92 -12.37
CA ASP A 88 -1.70 12.95 -12.38
C ASP A 88 -2.73 12.65 -13.47
N THR A 89 -3.66 11.75 -13.17
CA THR A 89 -4.72 11.29 -14.08
C THR A 89 -6.09 11.37 -13.44
N GLU A 90 -7.14 11.45 -14.28
CA GLU A 90 -8.54 11.45 -13.82
C GLU A 90 -8.86 10.22 -12.96
N HIS A 91 -8.31 9.04 -13.35
CA HIS A 91 -8.49 7.78 -12.63
C HIS A 91 -8.11 7.89 -11.16
N ASN A 92 -7.02 8.57 -10.84
CA ASN A 92 -6.50 8.67 -9.48
C ASN A 92 -7.22 9.70 -8.61
N LYS A 93 -8.00 10.59 -9.21
CA LYS A 93 -8.68 11.67 -8.46
C LYS A 93 -9.65 11.15 -7.42
N SER A 94 -10.42 10.12 -7.73
CA SER A 94 -11.37 9.52 -6.79
C SER A 94 -10.67 9.01 -5.53
N PHE A 95 -9.58 8.26 -5.70
CA PHE A 95 -8.75 7.77 -4.59
C PHE A 95 -8.20 8.92 -3.74
N ILE A 96 -7.61 9.94 -4.40
CA ILE A 96 -7.01 11.10 -3.71
C ILE A 96 -8.07 11.84 -2.90
N ASN A 97 -9.24 12.10 -3.49
CA ASN A 97 -10.32 12.82 -2.81
C ASN A 97 -10.85 12.04 -1.60
N THR A 98 -11.05 10.72 -1.75
CA THR A 98 -11.48 9.86 -0.66
C THR A 98 -10.46 9.85 0.47
N LEU A 99 -9.18 9.68 0.15
CA LEU A 99 -8.12 9.65 1.14
C LEU A 99 -7.99 10.99 1.88
N ASN A 100 -7.98 12.11 1.15
CA ASN A 100 -7.91 13.45 1.76
C ASN A 100 -9.12 13.71 2.67
N SER A 101 -10.32 13.26 2.27
CA SER A 101 -11.53 13.40 3.09
C SER A 101 -11.45 12.60 4.40
N ARG A 102 -10.76 11.45 4.40
CA ARG A 102 -10.58 10.60 5.59
C ARG A 102 -9.49 11.11 6.52
N VAL A 103 -8.36 11.52 5.94
CA VAL A 103 -7.18 11.94 6.72
C VAL A 103 -7.30 13.39 7.19
N GLY A 104 -7.96 14.25 6.42
CA GLY A 104 -7.97 15.69 6.68
C GLY A 104 -6.60 16.32 6.46
N GLU A 105 -6.30 17.37 7.22
CA GLU A 105 -4.97 18.00 7.24
C GLU A 105 -4.03 17.20 8.15
N SER A 106 -3.01 16.57 7.58
CA SER A 106 -2.00 15.83 8.33
C SER A 106 -0.63 16.00 7.69
N SER A 107 0.38 16.28 8.52
CA SER A 107 1.79 16.31 8.10
C SER A 107 2.33 14.91 7.78
N ASN A 108 1.67 13.85 8.24
CA ASN A 108 2.10 12.47 8.04
C ASN A 108 1.66 11.87 6.70
N LEU A 109 0.88 12.59 5.89
CA LEU A 109 0.50 12.14 4.55
C LEU A 109 1.02 13.11 3.49
N ARG A 110 1.74 12.57 2.50
CA ARG A 110 2.16 13.32 1.32
C ARG A 110 1.84 12.57 0.03
N ILE A 111 1.05 13.20 -0.84
CA ILE A 111 0.72 12.67 -2.17
C ILE A 111 1.54 13.42 -3.22
N ILE A 112 2.33 12.69 -3.99
CA ILE A 112 3.20 13.21 -5.04
C ILE A 112 2.65 12.80 -6.40
N ARG A 113 2.22 13.78 -7.19
CA ARG A 113 1.73 13.59 -8.55
C ARG A 113 2.85 13.70 -9.56
N ARG A 114 2.91 12.80 -10.51
CA ARG A 114 3.89 12.78 -11.60
C ARG A 114 3.18 12.67 -12.95
N ALA A 115 3.77 13.24 -13.99
CA ALA A 115 3.23 13.10 -15.34
C ALA A 115 3.47 11.70 -15.92
N LEU A 116 4.62 11.10 -15.62
CA LEU A 116 5.07 9.81 -16.15
C LEU A 116 5.72 8.98 -15.04
N LEU A 117 4.90 8.35 -14.21
CA LEU A 117 5.34 7.35 -13.27
C LEU A 117 5.15 5.96 -13.87
N HIS A 118 6.14 5.09 -13.76
CA HIS A 118 6.01 3.67 -14.12
C HIS A 118 6.31 2.74 -12.95
N ALA A 119 7.09 3.18 -11.97
CA ALA A 119 7.45 2.37 -10.83
C ALA A 119 6.23 1.99 -9.99
N LYS A 120 6.23 0.73 -9.52
CA LYS A 120 5.20 0.17 -8.65
C LYS A 120 5.88 -0.49 -7.47
N GLY A 121 5.33 -0.28 -6.28
CA GLY A 121 5.84 -0.92 -5.08
C GLY A 121 5.27 -0.33 -3.80
N LEU A 122 5.44 -1.09 -2.75
CA LEU A 122 5.09 -0.75 -1.38
C LEU A 122 6.29 -1.09 -0.50
N ILE A 123 6.79 -0.14 0.26
CA ILE A 123 7.95 -0.37 1.12
C ILE A 123 7.72 0.24 2.50
N GLY A 124 7.93 -0.58 3.53
CA GLY A 124 7.93 -0.20 4.93
C GLY A 124 9.31 -0.30 5.56
N ASP A 125 9.39 -0.41 6.88
CA ASP A 125 10.68 -0.53 7.58
C ASP A 125 11.32 -1.91 7.41
N HIS A 126 10.51 -2.97 7.23
CA HIS A 126 10.95 -4.36 7.29
C HIS A 126 10.67 -5.18 6.04
N TYR A 127 10.07 -4.59 5.01
CA TYR A 127 9.71 -5.28 3.78
C TYR A 127 9.73 -4.36 2.57
N TYR A 128 9.83 -4.99 1.40
CA TYR A 128 9.61 -4.35 0.11
C TYR A 128 8.79 -5.29 -0.78
N LEU A 129 7.66 -4.79 -1.26
CA LEU A 129 6.85 -5.40 -2.30
C LEU A 129 7.05 -4.60 -3.59
N GLY A 130 7.55 -5.24 -4.63
CA GLY A 130 7.74 -4.64 -5.95
C GLY A 130 7.17 -5.52 -7.05
N GLY A 131 7.19 -5.04 -8.28
CA GLY A 131 6.75 -5.80 -9.45
C GLY A 131 5.96 -5.01 -10.47
N SER A 132 5.10 -5.70 -11.22
CA SER A 132 4.30 -5.10 -12.29
C SER A 132 2.94 -4.56 -11.83
N MET A 133 2.46 -4.98 -10.66
CA MET A 133 1.11 -4.75 -10.16
C MET A 133 0.83 -3.27 -9.83
N ASN A 134 -0.24 -2.71 -10.39
CA ASN A 134 -0.83 -1.47 -9.90
C ASN A 134 -1.80 -1.75 -8.73
N PHE A 135 -1.93 -0.79 -7.82
CA PHE A 135 -2.89 -0.86 -6.72
C PHE A 135 -4.31 -0.53 -7.22
N THR A 136 -4.81 -1.38 -8.10
CA THR A 136 -6.15 -1.31 -8.69
C THR A 136 -6.84 -2.66 -8.62
N PHE A 137 -8.16 -2.70 -8.77
CA PHE A 137 -8.89 -3.96 -8.81
C PHE A 137 -8.33 -4.90 -9.89
N ASN A 138 -8.09 -4.39 -11.09
CA ASN A 138 -7.55 -5.20 -12.19
C ASN A 138 -6.15 -5.72 -11.87
N GLY A 139 -5.27 -4.90 -11.29
CA GLY A 139 -3.91 -5.29 -10.95
C GLY A 139 -3.87 -6.38 -9.86
N ILE A 140 -4.82 -6.35 -8.91
CA ILE A 140 -4.84 -7.33 -7.82
C ILE A 140 -5.63 -8.59 -8.19
N SER A 141 -6.69 -8.46 -9.02
CA SER A 141 -7.68 -9.51 -9.18
C SER A 141 -7.82 -10.10 -10.58
N LEU A 142 -7.41 -9.40 -11.63
CA LEU A 142 -7.70 -9.80 -13.00
C LEU A 142 -6.48 -9.95 -13.90
N ASN A 143 -5.45 -9.14 -13.72
CA ASN A 143 -4.27 -9.17 -14.57
C ASN A 143 -3.33 -10.30 -14.18
N GLU A 144 -2.59 -10.79 -15.16
CA GLU A 144 -1.38 -11.58 -14.88
C GLU A 144 -0.28 -10.62 -14.41
N GLU A 145 0.06 -10.69 -13.14
CA GLU A 145 1.07 -9.84 -12.53
C GLU A 145 2.19 -10.67 -11.93
N THR A 146 3.38 -10.10 -11.93
CA THR A 146 4.52 -10.65 -11.20
C THR A 146 4.87 -9.69 -10.09
N VAL A 147 4.79 -10.16 -8.86
CA VAL A 147 5.24 -9.43 -7.68
C VAL A 147 6.34 -10.19 -6.97
N PHE A 148 7.23 -9.46 -6.33
CA PHE A 148 8.25 -10.04 -5.46
C PHE A 148 8.18 -9.37 -4.10
N PHE A 149 8.34 -10.17 -3.06
CA PHE A 149 8.33 -9.74 -1.67
C PHE A 149 9.68 -10.02 -1.03
N VAL A 150 10.26 -9.00 -0.43
CA VAL A 150 11.61 -8.99 0.14
C VAL A 150 11.53 -8.64 1.62
N GLU A 151 12.15 -9.47 2.47
CA GLU A 151 12.29 -9.23 3.91
C GLU A 151 13.77 -9.19 4.35
N ASP A 152 14.71 -9.38 3.41
CA ASP A 152 16.14 -9.27 3.74
C ASP A 152 16.47 -7.82 4.14
N PRO A 153 17.00 -7.57 5.35
CA PRO A 153 17.17 -6.22 5.86
C PRO A 153 18.10 -5.35 5.00
N ALA A 154 19.12 -5.95 4.37
CA ALA A 154 20.06 -5.21 3.52
C ALA A 154 19.39 -4.80 2.20
N GLU A 155 18.61 -5.70 1.59
CA GLU A 155 17.85 -5.42 0.38
C GLU A 155 16.74 -4.38 0.64
N VAL A 156 16.03 -4.51 1.76
CA VAL A 156 15.00 -3.53 2.17
C VAL A 156 15.65 -2.17 2.37
N ALA A 157 16.76 -2.07 3.11
CA ALA A 157 17.47 -0.82 3.32
C ALA A 157 17.94 -0.18 2.01
N HIS A 158 18.47 -0.98 1.08
CA HIS A 158 18.89 -0.50 -0.25
C HIS A 158 17.71 0.09 -1.05
N ASN A 159 16.58 -0.62 -1.08
CA ASN A 159 15.38 -0.15 -1.78
C ASN A 159 14.78 1.08 -1.10
N ARG A 160 14.80 1.18 0.23
CA ARG A 160 14.35 2.38 0.96
C ARG A 160 15.15 3.62 0.55
N ILE A 161 16.48 3.52 0.44
CA ILE A 161 17.32 4.62 -0.06
C ILE A 161 16.87 5.09 -1.45
N SER A 162 16.56 4.14 -2.33
CA SER A 162 16.05 4.45 -3.68
C SER A 162 14.71 5.18 -3.64
N PHE A 163 13.79 4.77 -2.74
CA PHE A 163 12.51 5.44 -2.55
C PHE A 163 12.67 6.84 -1.94
N ILE A 164 13.53 6.99 -0.93
CA ILE A 164 13.85 8.28 -0.33
C ILE A 164 14.42 9.25 -1.37
N ASN A 165 15.37 8.81 -2.18
CA ASN A 165 15.97 9.64 -3.22
C ASN A 165 14.95 10.05 -4.29
N LYS A 166 13.99 9.20 -4.59
CA LYS A 166 12.96 9.44 -5.60
C LYS A 166 11.80 10.28 -5.08
N TRP A 167 11.35 10.03 -3.86
CA TRP A 167 10.12 10.56 -3.29
C TRP A 167 10.33 11.52 -2.13
N GLY A 168 11.54 11.54 -1.56
CA GLY A 168 11.85 12.27 -0.34
C GLY A 168 11.37 11.57 0.93
N GLN A 169 11.52 12.26 2.05
CA GLN A 169 11.02 11.87 3.38
C GLN A 169 10.01 12.90 3.87
N ILE A 170 9.18 12.51 4.83
CA ILE A 170 8.45 13.41 5.72
C ILE A 170 9.32 13.52 6.99
N GLU A 171 9.72 14.73 7.32
CA GLU A 171 10.50 15.04 8.51
C GLU A 171 9.63 15.07 9.78
#